data_34b9bf07d041c1d8d69b77910862fd8f
#
_entry.id   34b9bf07d041c1d8d69b77910862fd8f
#
_cell.length_a   1.000
_cell.length_b   1.000
_cell.length_c   1.000
_cell.angle_alpha   90.00
_cell.angle_beta   90.00
_cell.angle_gamma   90.00
#
_symmetry.space_group_name_H-M   'P 1'
#
loop_
_entity.id
_entity.type
_entity.pdbx_description
1 polymer ?
#
loop_
_entity_poly.entity_id
_entity_poly.type
_entity_poly.pdbx_seq_one_letter_code
_entity_poly.pdbx_strand_id
1 'polypeptide(L)'
;MSLLNSRKPIKHLVEVEDAIEMLIKELEKIGFIEKLVKTVDLYEAAWCKCAETVFARICVPHFPRSIVDGYAVRYQDLVSASEDNPVRLKLVGKVSVGEYYSKNIGVGECVEVDTGAGLPPNANAVVPVEYTESCGSDCVLVYTSVGFGENVAWPCSDAAQGDVVVVESDVLLPQKLAALAAQGISRVRVYKPKIAVIPTGIELVKPGSTAEPVPGKIYESASFLVKSLLERGCVNVVVGEIVPDDRKEIEEALERALKDNDIVFFIGGTSAGTEDLVYRVLESSGRLLVRGLRIKPGKPTLAAIVEDKLVIGLPGNPVSTYNVLLRFAIPLLEKLQVHFELSTSFLRHVDARLLVPAKPARGRHTFNPAYFIDKEMWVLPIEFESYMITRFSQTNSVVKLKAGVHGLYEVGREVPVEVYGESKQFIVASEMLSSKTLKAIVNTLNSIVKKNILFVEEGSSIALQLARKEIADIAIISGSMASGLDELSNRYESILVSQRIVVVERSAPVNACTIYPQSSVWGLISNKYCRGLEQVKVRTPRAAAWLFRKGYVSRTILPVEELVGVSSETGFRPTIVAEIDDKLTVLCKRDLDCKTIFREMLANFKSVTGAHIIPQRV
;
A
#
# COMPACT_ATOMS: atom_id res chain seq x y z
N MET A 1 41.00 12.45 -22.96
CA MET A 1 41.05 13.35 -21.77
C MET A 1 39.75 14.16 -21.54
N SER A 2 38.62 13.86 -22.20
CA SER A 2 37.38 14.66 -22.17
C SER A 2 36.19 14.06 -21.39
N LEU A 3 36.22 12.79 -21.00
CA LEU A 3 35.08 12.12 -20.34
C LEU A 3 34.99 12.38 -18.83
N LEU A 4 36.07 12.79 -18.16
CA LEU A 4 36.08 13.02 -16.71
C LEU A 4 35.50 14.39 -16.30
N ASN A 5 35.45 15.38 -17.23
CA ASN A 5 34.98 16.73 -16.94
C ASN A 5 33.44 16.94 -17.06
N SER A 6 32.70 15.95 -17.51
CA SER A 6 31.23 16.06 -17.69
C SER A 6 30.40 15.65 -16.47
N ARG A 7 30.99 15.01 -15.46
CA ARG A 7 30.30 14.60 -14.24
C ARG A 7 30.15 15.79 -13.29
N LYS A 8 28.93 16.28 -13.08
CA LYS A 8 28.60 17.25 -12.02
C LYS A 8 28.07 16.49 -10.79
N PRO A 9 28.89 16.05 -9.84
CA PRO A 9 28.41 15.32 -8.68
C PRO A 9 27.42 16.18 -7.87
N ILE A 10 26.39 15.53 -7.32
CA ILE A 10 25.44 16.16 -6.39
C ILE A 10 26.23 16.47 -5.10
N LYS A 11 26.70 17.72 -4.96
CA LYS A 11 27.57 18.16 -3.84
C LYS A 11 26.76 18.59 -2.62
N HIS A 12 25.59 19.17 -2.82
CA HIS A 12 24.71 19.67 -1.74
C HIS A 12 23.40 18.90 -1.78
N LEU A 13 23.11 18.21 -0.69
CA LEU A 13 21.83 17.50 -0.49
C LEU A 13 20.94 18.37 0.37
N VAL A 14 19.69 18.51 -0.03
CA VAL A 14 18.67 19.28 0.68
C VAL A 14 17.88 18.34 1.60
N GLU A 15 17.53 18.80 2.79
CA GLU A 15 16.55 18.10 3.63
C GLU A 15 15.21 18.06 2.91
N VAL A 16 14.42 17.03 3.18
CA VAL A 16 13.14 16.87 2.47
C VAL A 16 12.19 18.01 2.80
N GLU A 17 12.11 18.35 4.06
CA GLU A 17 11.26 19.42 4.58
C GLU A 17 11.62 20.78 3.96
N ASP A 18 12.92 21.11 3.93
CA ASP A 18 13.43 22.37 3.31
C ASP A 18 13.11 22.41 1.81
N ALA A 19 13.24 21.27 1.11
CA ALA A 19 12.92 21.17 -0.31
C ALA A 19 11.42 21.40 -0.58
N ILE A 20 10.54 20.86 0.25
CA ILE A 20 9.10 21.08 0.16
C ILE A 20 8.75 22.55 0.41
N GLU A 21 9.27 23.14 1.49
CA GLU A 21 9.00 24.55 1.82
C GLU A 21 9.47 25.50 0.72
N MET A 22 10.65 25.27 0.17
CA MET A 22 11.19 26.05 -0.94
C MET A 22 10.30 25.98 -2.18
N LEU A 23 9.83 24.76 -2.54
CA LEU A 23 8.95 24.56 -3.69
C LEU A 23 7.57 25.21 -3.49
N ILE A 24 6.96 25.03 -2.32
CA ILE A 24 5.67 25.66 -2.01
C ILE A 24 5.76 27.17 -2.15
N LYS A 25 6.76 27.80 -1.53
CA LYS A 25 6.98 29.25 -1.63
C LYS A 25 7.10 29.75 -3.07
N GLU A 26 7.77 28.99 -3.92
CA GLU A 26 7.94 29.39 -5.33
C GLU A 26 6.67 29.12 -6.16
N LEU A 27 5.93 28.04 -5.87
CA LEU A 27 4.68 27.71 -6.53
C LEU A 27 3.54 28.67 -6.14
N GLU A 28 3.49 29.12 -4.89
CA GLU A 28 2.53 30.15 -4.42
C GLU A 28 2.74 31.49 -5.16
N LYS A 29 3.99 31.92 -5.41
CA LYS A 29 4.26 33.17 -6.14
C LYS A 29 3.67 33.21 -7.56
N ILE A 30 3.47 32.05 -8.18
CA ILE A 30 2.94 31.92 -9.54
C ILE A 30 1.46 31.50 -9.58
N GLY A 31 0.79 31.48 -8.42
CA GLY A 31 -0.62 31.07 -8.32
C GLY A 31 -0.85 29.65 -8.79
N PHE A 32 0.08 28.72 -8.46
CA PHE A 32 0.01 27.36 -8.96
C PHE A 32 -1.13 26.55 -8.32
N ILE A 33 -1.44 26.80 -7.04
CA ILE A 33 -2.48 26.06 -6.30
C ILE A 33 -3.85 26.28 -6.96
N GLU A 34 -4.15 27.51 -7.40
CA GLU A 34 -5.40 27.84 -8.08
C GLU A 34 -5.53 27.13 -9.44
N LYS A 35 -4.41 26.87 -10.12
CA LYS A 35 -4.38 26.10 -11.39
C LYS A 35 -4.78 24.63 -11.21
N LEU A 36 -4.64 24.09 -9.99
CA LEU A 36 -5.01 22.71 -9.65
C LEU A 36 -6.51 22.52 -9.44
N VAL A 37 -7.27 23.61 -9.36
CA VAL A 37 -8.72 23.58 -9.15
C VAL A 37 -9.43 23.13 -10.43
N LYS A 38 -10.28 22.12 -10.29
CA LYS A 38 -11.12 21.59 -11.38
C LYS A 38 -12.58 21.52 -10.92
N THR A 39 -13.51 21.81 -11.82
CA THR A 39 -14.93 21.57 -11.58
C THR A 39 -15.28 20.17 -12.06
N VAL A 40 -15.65 19.29 -11.14
CA VAL A 40 -15.93 17.86 -11.42
C VAL A 40 -17.36 17.52 -11.03
N ASP A 41 -17.86 16.40 -11.53
CA ASP A 41 -19.10 15.77 -11.08
C ASP A 41 -18.96 15.29 -9.63
N LEU A 42 -20.07 15.28 -8.84
CA LEU A 42 -20.01 14.81 -7.45
C LEU A 42 -19.50 13.37 -7.31
N TYR A 43 -19.81 12.49 -8.27
CA TYR A 43 -19.31 11.11 -8.24
C TYR A 43 -17.78 11.03 -8.38
N GLU A 44 -17.16 12.04 -9.00
CA GLU A 44 -15.70 12.11 -9.16
C GLU A 44 -15.01 12.93 -8.06
N ALA A 45 -15.79 13.56 -7.17
CA ALA A 45 -15.28 14.46 -6.14
C ALA A 45 -14.95 13.73 -4.81
N ALA A 46 -15.31 12.44 -4.69
CA ALA A 46 -15.06 11.68 -3.48
C ALA A 46 -13.57 11.72 -3.08
N TRP A 47 -13.32 11.96 -1.80
CA TRP A 47 -11.98 12.06 -1.21
C TRP A 47 -11.12 13.23 -1.72
N CYS A 48 -11.67 14.11 -2.54
CA CYS A 48 -11.00 15.36 -2.93
C CYS A 48 -11.18 16.44 -1.86
N LYS A 49 -10.24 17.37 -1.76
CA LYS A 49 -10.44 18.61 -1.01
C LYS A 49 -11.28 19.59 -1.83
N CYS A 50 -12.29 20.14 -1.20
CA CYS A 50 -13.13 21.18 -1.78
C CYS A 50 -12.33 22.47 -1.95
N ALA A 51 -12.45 23.12 -3.13
CA ALA A 51 -11.75 24.36 -3.42
C ALA A 51 -12.65 25.61 -3.25
N GLU A 52 -13.78 25.45 -2.56
CA GLU A 52 -14.72 26.53 -2.28
C GLU A 52 -15.55 26.22 -1.04
N THR A 53 -16.03 27.27 -0.35
CA THR A 53 -17.07 27.09 0.67
C THR A 53 -18.44 27.07 -0.01
N VAL A 54 -19.21 26.01 0.24
CA VAL A 54 -20.52 25.80 -0.35
C VAL A 54 -21.61 26.06 0.69
N PHE A 55 -22.53 26.93 0.35
CA PHE A 55 -23.69 27.29 1.17
C PHE A 55 -24.93 26.58 0.68
N ALA A 56 -25.84 26.28 1.60
CA ALA A 56 -27.14 25.70 1.30
C ALA A 56 -27.96 26.63 0.39
N ARG A 57 -28.46 26.08 -0.71
CA ARG A 57 -29.25 26.82 -1.72
C ARG A 57 -30.72 26.78 -1.41
N ILE A 58 -31.17 25.72 -0.77
CA ILE A 58 -32.55 25.47 -0.40
C ILE A 58 -32.64 24.99 1.04
N CYS A 59 -33.83 25.11 1.63
CA CYS A 59 -34.15 24.44 2.88
C CYS A 59 -34.20 22.91 2.68
N VAL A 60 -33.69 22.16 3.62
CA VAL A 60 -33.83 20.69 3.68
C VAL A 60 -34.51 20.31 5.00
N PRO A 61 -35.64 19.60 4.93
CA PRO A 61 -36.51 19.47 3.76
C PRO A 61 -37.09 20.83 3.32
N HIS A 62 -37.59 20.93 2.10
CA HIS A 62 -38.17 22.19 1.58
C HIS A 62 -39.69 22.29 1.76
N PHE A 63 -40.34 21.23 2.28
CA PHE A 63 -41.75 21.19 2.67
C PHE A 63 -41.91 20.35 3.94
N PRO A 64 -43.01 20.54 4.73
CA PRO A 64 -43.27 19.72 5.89
C PRO A 64 -43.63 18.30 5.46
N ARG A 65 -42.97 17.27 6.04
CA ARG A 65 -43.19 15.88 5.68
C ARG A 65 -43.29 14.98 6.93
N SER A 66 -44.02 13.90 6.79
CA SER A 66 -44.10 12.88 7.85
C SER A 66 -42.76 12.15 8.04
N ILE A 67 -42.40 11.84 9.29
CA ILE A 67 -41.27 10.99 9.64
C ILE A 67 -41.67 9.56 10.03
N VAL A 68 -42.99 9.29 10.05
CA VAL A 68 -43.60 7.98 10.36
C VAL A 68 -44.73 7.68 9.38
N ASP A 69 -45.15 6.43 9.26
CA ASP A 69 -46.40 6.05 8.62
C ASP A 69 -47.56 6.30 9.60
N GLY A 70 -48.62 6.92 9.13
CA GLY A 70 -49.72 7.26 10.01
C GLY A 70 -50.73 8.21 9.43
N TYR A 71 -51.30 9.06 10.28
CA TYR A 71 -52.35 9.98 9.91
C TYR A 71 -51.93 11.43 10.22
N ALA A 72 -51.88 12.26 9.19
CA ALA A 72 -51.67 13.71 9.33
C ALA A 72 -52.94 14.34 9.90
N VAL A 73 -52.77 15.10 10.98
CA VAL A 73 -53.88 15.63 11.80
C VAL A 73 -53.62 17.08 12.21
N ARG A 74 -54.63 17.71 12.71
CA ARG A 74 -54.51 18.90 13.54
C ARG A 74 -54.38 18.45 15.00
N TYR A 75 -53.24 18.73 15.66
CA TYR A 75 -53.00 18.28 17.02
C TYR A 75 -54.08 18.71 18.00
N GLN A 76 -54.73 19.89 17.75
CA GLN A 76 -55.81 20.45 18.57
C GLN A 76 -57.02 19.48 18.67
N ASP A 77 -57.27 18.70 17.63
CA ASP A 77 -58.37 17.76 17.57
C ASP A 77 -58.13 16.52 18.44
N LEU A 78 -56.89 16.31 18.92
CA LEU A 78 -56.47 15.12 19.67
C LEU A 78 -56.10 15.42 21.13
N VAL A 79 -56.30 16.60 21.64
CA VAL A 79 -55.90 16.99 23.02
C VAL A 79 -56.51 16.08 24.09
N SER A 80 -57.70 15.55 23.85
CA SER A 80 -58.40 14.62 24.78
C SER A 80 -58.25 13.12 24.45
N ALA A 81 -57.47 12.79 23.42
CA ALA A 81 -57.29 11.42 22.97
C ALA A 81 -56.48 10.59 24.00
N SER A 82 -56.98 9.42 24.37
CA SER A 82 -56.32 8.47 25.24
C SER A 82 -56.83 7.02 24.92
N GLU A 83 -56.18 6.03 25.49
CA GLU A 83 -56.63 4.63 25.33
C GLU A 83 -58.06 4.39 25.79
N ASP A 84 -58.48 5.07 26.88
CA ASP A 84 -59.84 4.97 27.43
C ASP A 84 -60.85 5.89 26.76
N ASN A 85 -60.38 6.89 26.02
CA ASN A 85 -61.22 7.90 25.34
C ASN A 85 -60.65 8.21 23.95
N PRO A 86 -60.74 7.29 22.98
CA PRO A 86 -60.27 7.51 21.63
C PRO A 86 -61.04 8.62 20.90
N VAL A 87 -60.31 9.43 20.14
CA VAL A 87 -60.90 10.47 19.31
C VAL A 87 -61.15 9.90 17.90
N ARG A 88 -62.40 10.10 17.43
CA ARG A 88 -62.80 9.71 16.07
C ARG A 88 -62.51 10.83 15.08
N LEU A 89 -61.74 10.50 14.04
CA LEU A 89 -61.43 11.40 12.92
C LEU A 89 -62.03 10.83 11.62
N LYS A 90 -62.41 11.75 10.72
CA LYS A 90 -62.84 11.40 9.37
C LYS A 90 -61.63 11.34 8.44
N LEU A 91 -61.43 10.16 7.81
CA LEU A 91 -60.40 9.99 6.79
C LEU A 91 -60.86 10.63 5.47
N VAL A 92 -60.17 11.66 5.02
CA VAL A 92 -60.56 12.44 3.81
C VAL A 92 -59.62 12.23 2.62
N GLY A 93 -58.57 11.43 2.79
CA GLY A 93 -57.66 11.09 1.72
C GLY A 93 -56.43 10.32 2.17
N LYS A 94 -55.57 10.03 1.21
CA LYS A 94 -54.26 9.42 1.38
C LYS A 94 -53.23 10.16 0.57
N VAL A 95 -51.98 10.27 1.06
CA VAL A 95 -50.82 10.84 0.37
C VAL A 95 -49.66 9.87 0.45
N SER A 96 -49.26 9.35 -0.68
CA SER A 96 -48.07 8.54 -0.80
C SER A 96 -46.81 9.38 -1.06
N VAL A 97 -45.63 8.77 -0.86
CA VAL A 97 -44.35 9.43 -1.14
C VAL A 97 -44.30 9.92 -2.60
N GLY A 98 -43.94 11.18 -2.79
CA GLY A 98 -43.88 11.81 -4.13
C GLY A 98 -45.19 12.48 -4.57
N GLU A 99 -46.25 12.34 -3.78
CA GLU A 99 -47.55 13.01 -4.02
C GLU A 99 -47.71 14.23 -3.13
N TYR A 100 -48.64 15.11 -3.51
CA TYR A 100 -48.98 16.30 -2.75
C TYR A 100 -50.50 16.43 -2.61
N TYR A 101 -50.96 16.55 -1.37
CA TYR A 101 -52.37 16.79 -1.06
C TYR A 101 -52.61 18.29 -0.95
N SER A 102 -53.37 18.86 -1.89
CA SER A 102 -53.57 20.30 -2.00
C SER A 102 -54.74 20.86 -1.19
N LYS A 103 -55.59 19.96 -0.63
CA LYS A 103 -56.78 20.40 0.13
C LYS A 103 -56.42 20.60 1.60
N ASN A 104 -57.03 21.63 2.22
CA ASN A 104 -56.94 21.81 3.67
C ASN A 104 -57.69 20.68 4.39
N ILE A 105 -57.11 20.18 5.48
CA ILE A 105 -57.87 19.34 6.41
C ILE A 105 -58.67 20.22 7.36
N GLY A 106 -59.95 19.84 7.58
CA GLY A 106 -60.85 20.48 8.51
C GLY A 106 -60.74 19.97 9.96
N VAL A 107 -61.56 20.54 10.84
CA VAL A 107 -61.69 20.04 12.23
C VAL A 107 -62.25 18.63 12.22
N GLY A 108 -61.59 17.72 12.93
CA GLY A 108 -62.00 16.29 13.02
C GLY A 108 -61.70 15.47 11.76
N GLU A 109 -60.87 16.02 10.83
CA GLU A 109 -60.42 15.28 9.63
C GLU A 109 -58.96 14.87 9.74
N CYS A 110 -58.61 13.75 9.07
CA CYS A 110 -57.25 13.28 8.92
C CYS A 110 -56.99 12.76 7.50
N VAL A 111 -55.70 12.71 7.14
CA VAL A 111 -55.22 12.15 5.88
C VAL A 111 -54.17 11.08 6.20
N GLU A 112 -54.30 9.90 5.62
CA GLU A 112 -53.29 8.88 5.71
C GLU A 112 -52.03 9.32 4.98
N VAL A 113 -50.85 9.19 5.61
CA VAL A 113 -49.54 9.59 5.06
C VAL A 113 -48.51 8.51 5.25
N ASP A 114 -47.76 8.23 4.20
CA ASP A 114 -46.59 7.36 4.26
C ASP A 114 -45.38 8.16 4.80
N THR A 115 -44.38 7.47 5.39
CA THR A 115 -43.13 8.11 5.82
C THR A 115 -42.47 8.83 4.65
N GLY A 116 -42.17 10.12 4.82
CA GLY A 116 -41.61 11.00 3.79
C GLY A 116 -42.64 11.73 2.92
N ALA A 117 -43.93 11.41 3.02
CA ALA A 117 -45.00 12.10 2.32
C ALA A 117 -45.17 13.53 2.82
N GLY A 118 -45.55 14.45 1.92
CA GLY A 118 -45.85 15.85 2.26
C GLY A 118 -47.09 15.95 3.13
N LEU A 119 -47.04 16.80 4.18
CA LEU A 119 -48.21 17.06 5.00
C LEU A 119 -49.27 17.87 4.22
N PRO A 120 -50.54 17.49 4.35
CA PRO A 120 -51.64 18.34 3.87
C PRO A 120 -51.63 19.72 4.53
N PRO A 121 -52.11 20.77 3.83
CA PRO A 121 -52.28 22.05 4.47
C PRO A 121 -53.21 21.98 5.69
N ASN A 122 -52.86 22.73 6.74
CA ASN A 122 -53.46 22.74 8.08
C ASN A 122 -53.16 21.51 8.95
N ALA A 123 -52.57 20.44 8.44
CA ALA A 123 -51.99 19.40 9.28
C ALA A 123 -50.72 19.94 9.99
N ASN A 124 -50.56 19.62 11.25
CA ASN A 124 -49.46 20.12 12.06
C ASN A 124 -48.87 19.07 13.02
N ALA A 125 -49.33 17.81 12.93
CA ALA A 125 -48.78 16.65 13.59
C ALA A 125 -49.12 15.39 12.78
N VAL A 126 -48.43 14.30 13.06
CA VAL A 126 -48.74 12.95 12.54
C VAL A 126 -48.88 11.99 13.70
N VAL A 127 -49.96 11.23 13.73
CA VAL A 127 -50.14 10.12 14.65
C VAL A 127 -49.63 8.89 13.97
N PRO A 128 -48.68 8.16 14.58
CA PRO A 128 -48.22 6.86 14.04
C PRO A 128 -49.38 5.86 13.93
N VAL A 129 -49.33 5.01 12.91
CA VAL A 129 -50.40 4.01 12.64
C VAL A 129 -50.61 3.05 13.81
N GLU A 130 -49.62 2.81 14.61
CA GLU A 130 -49.66 1.91 15.79
C GLU A 130 -50.59 2.38 16.90
N TYR A 131 -50.93 3.71 16.91
CA TYR A 131 -51.86 4.28 17.89
C TYR A 131 -53.22 4.56 17.29
N THR A 132 -53.60 3.87 16.22
CA THR A 132 -54.86 4.09 15.50
C THR A 132 -55.56 2.80 15.14
N GLU A 133 -56.89 2.86 14.96
CA GLU A 133 -57.70 1.75 14.48
C GLU A 133 -58.74 2.25 13.46
N SER A 134 -58.91 1.49 12.38
CA SER A 134 -59.98 1.80 11.41
C SER A 134 -61.36 1.49 11.96
N CYS A 135 -62.29 2.48 11.88
CA CYS A 135 -63.68 2.32 12.32
C CYS A 135 -64.68 2.32 11.15
N GLY A 136 -64.19 2.01 9.95
CA GLY A 136 -64.97 1.99 8.70
C GLY A 136 -64.16 2.46 7.52
N SER A 137 -64.78 2.72 6.38
CA SER A 137 -64.10 3.13 5.13
C SER A 137 -63.53 4.56 5.16
N ASP A 138 -64.06 5.41 6.01
CA ASP A 138 -63.74 6.83 6.10
C ASP A 138 -63.54 7.32 7.54
N CYS A 139 -63.17 6.42 8.45
CA CYS A 139 -63.11 6.67 9.89
C CYS A 139 -61.84 6.07 10.49
N VAL A 140 -61.19 6.82 11.37
CA VAL A 140 -60.02 6.39 12.16
C VAL A 140 -60.23 6.76 13.63
N LEU A 141 -60.08 5.81 14.53
CA LEU A 141 -60.00 6.03 15.97
C LEU A 141 -58.52 6.25 16.35
N VAL A 142 -58.25 7.30 17.11
CA VAL A 142 -56.95 7.69 17.58
C VAL A 142 -56.87 7.58 19.09
N TYR A 143 -55.94 6.74 19.59
CA TYR A 143 -55.82 6.36 21.00
C TYR A 143 -54.77 7.17 21.77
N THR A 144 -54.10 8.12 21.12
CA THR A 144 -53.07 8.95 21.75
C THR A 144 -53.18 10.40 21.34
N SER A 145 -52.84 11.32 22.24
CA SER A 145 -52.62 12.71 21.91
C SER A 145 -51.24 12.92 21.33
N VAL A 146 -51.11 13.85 20.43
CA VAL A 146 -49.82 14.32 19.85
C VAL A 146 -49.67 15.83 20.05
N GLY A 147 -48.44 16.29 20.19
CA GLY A 147 -48.12 17.70 20.29
C GLY A 147 -48.00 18.37 18.91
N PHE A 148 -47.96 19.72 18.92
CA PHE A 148 -47.68 20.50 17.71
C PHE A 148 -46.28 20.14 17.16
N GLY A 149 -46.22 19.75 15.91
CA GLY A 149 -45.00 19.41 15.21
C GLY A 149 -44.52 17.98 15.46
N GLU A 150 -45.23 17.20 16.26
CA GLU A 150 -44.84 15.83 16.56
C GLU A 150 -44.90 14.95 15.31
N ASN A 151 -43.83 14.16 15.07
CA ASN A 151 -43.63 13.30 13.91
C ASN A 151 -43.61 14.05 12.55
N VAL A 152 -43.27 15.35 12.54
CA VAL A 152 -43.14 16.16 11.36
C VAL A 152 -41.72 16.67 11.18
N ALA A 153 -41.10 16.38 10.05
CA ALA A 153 -39.92 17.10 9.61
C ALA A 153 -40.32 18.42 8.98
N TRP A 154 -40.10 19.50 9.71
CA TRP A 154 -40.42 20.86 9.24
C TRP A 154 -39.42 21.37 8.21
N PRO A 155 -39.84 22.29 7.32
CA PRO A 155 -38.91 22.95 6.41
C PRO A 155 -37.71 23.53 7.16
N CYS A 156 -36.51 23.39 6.59
CA CYS A 156 -35.23 23.86 7.14
C CYS A 156 -34.80 23.19 8.47
N SER A 157 -35.39 22.07 8.88
CA SER A 157 -35.03 21.41 10.12
C SER A 157 -33.64 20.71 10.07
N ASP A 158 -33.13 20.46 8.86
CA ASP A 158 -31.78 19.91 8.63
C ASP A 158 -30.82 21.02 8.14
N ALA A 159 -31.23 21.79 7.12
CA ALA A 159 -30.43 22.90 6.62
C ALA A 159 -31.33 24.05 6.17
N ALA A 160 -31.02 25.28 6.57
CA ALA A 160 -31.64 26.50 6.07
C ALA A 160 -30.81 27.08 4.91
N GLN A 161 -31.50 27.83 4.03
CA GLN A 161 -30.79 28.55 2.97
C GLN A 161 -29.73 29.48 3.57
N GLY A 162 -28.49 29.38 3.08
CA GLY A 162 -27.35 30.15 3.57
C GLY A 162 -26.53 29.45 4.64
N ASP A 163 -26.97 28.30 5.18
CA ASP A 163 -26.12 27.48 6.06
C ASP A 163 -24.91 26.93 5.32
N VAL A 164 -23.81 26.73 6.04
CA VAL A 164 -22.60 26.14 5.47
C VAL A 164 -22.81 24.64 5.32
N VAL A 165 -22.65 24.12 4.10
CA VAL A 165 -22.71 22.68 3.79
C VAL A 165 -21.32 22.07 3.80
N VAL A 166 -20.35 22.73 3.17
CA VAL A 166 -18.95 22.32 3.08
C VAL A 166 -18.07 23.56 3.15
N VAL A 167 -16.94 23.47 3.88
CA VAL A 167 -15.93 24.54 3.94
C VAL A 167 -14.81 24.27 2.95
N GLU A 168 -14.19 25.32 2.43
CA GLU A 168 -12.98 25.20 1.61
C GLU A 168 -11.91 24.39 2.33
N SER A 169 -11.17 23.57 1.60
CA SER A 169 -10.19 22.59 2.06
C SER A 169 -10.75 21.38 2.83
N ASP A 170 -12.05 21.28 3.02
CA ASP A 170 -12.69 20.07 3.52
C ASP A 170 -12.48 18.89 2.56
N VAL A 171 -12.17 17.72 3.11
CA VAL A 171 -12.21 16.48 2.33
C VAL A 171 -13.66 16.06 2.11
N LEU A 172 -14.04 15.87 0.86
CA LEU A 172 -15.38 15.47 0.46
C LEU A 172 -15.63 13.98 0.77
N LEU A 173 -15.94 13.71 2.02
CA LEU A 173 -16.36 12.41 2.51
C LEU A 173 -17.77 12.07 2.00
N PRO A 174 -18.18 10.77 1.99
CA PRO A 174 -19.49 10.34 1.47
C PRO A 174 -20.69 11.14 2.01
N GLN A 175 -20.71 11.46 3.31
CA GLN A 175 -21.77 12.26 3.93
C GLN A 175 -21.80 13.71 3.43
N LYS A 176 -20.65 14.32 3.11
CA LYS A 176 -20.59 15.67 2.55
C LYS A 176 -21.09 15.70 1.11
N LEU A 177 -20.76 14.66 0.32
CA LEU A 177 -21.29 14.50 -1.04
C LEU A 177 -22.82 14.36 -1.02
N ALA A 178 -23.35 13.55 -0.09
CA ALA A 178 -24.80 13.39 0.08
C ALA A 178 -25.47 14.72 0.48
N ALA A 179 -24.85 15.50 1.37
CA ALA A 179 -25.36 16.83 1.75
C ALA A 179 -25.36 17.80 0.56
N LEU A 180 -24.31 17.84 -0.25
CA LEU A 180 -24.26 18.63 -1.48
C LEU A 180 -25.35 18.21 -2.48
N ALA A 181 -25.53 16.90 -2.67
CA ALA A 181 -26.57 16.35 -3.53
C ALA A 181 -27.98 16.71 -3.04
N ALA A 182 -28.23 16.71 -1.72
CA ALA A 182 -29.48 17.14 -1.11
C ALA A 182 -29.80 18.64 -1.38
N GLN A 183 -28.78 19.45 -1.67
CA GLN A 183 -28.90 20.84 -2.11
C GLN A 183 -29.08 20.99 -3.62
N GLY A 184 -29.23 19.88 -4.37
CA GLY A 184 -29.34 19.90 -5.83
C GLY A 184 -28.04 20.26 -6.55
N ILE A 185 -26.90 20.13 -5.88
CA ILE A 185 -25.58 20.40 -6.44
C ILE A 185 -25.09 19.12 -7.11
N SER A 186 -24.79 19.18 -8.40
CA SER A 186 -24.28 18.05 -9.19
C SER A 186 -22.78 18.16 -9.50
N ARG A 187 -22.20 19.36 -9.38
CA ARG A 187 -20.79 19.64 -9.67
C ARG A 187 -20.20 20.53 -8.59
N VAL A 188 -18.93 20.31 -8.27
CA VAL A 188 -18.20 21.05 -7.23
C VAL A 188 -16.77 21.32 -7.68
N ARG A 189 -16.16 22.39 -7.16
CA ARG A 189 -14.76 22.73 -7.39
C ARG A 189 -13.89 22.01 -6.37
N VAL A 190 -12.88 21.29 -6.86
CA VAL A 190 -11.94 20.50 -6.04
C VAL A 190 -10.52 20.65 -6.52
N TYR A 191 -9.55 20.41 -5.62
CA TYR A 191 -8.14 20.30 -5.98
C TYR A 191 -7.89 18.90 -6.56
N LYS A 192 -7.78 18.80 -7.90
CA LYS A 192 -7.61 17.53 -8.64
C LYS A 192 -6.65 17.69 -9.82
N PRO A 193 -5.32 17.73 -9.58
CA PRO A 193 -4.36 17.92 -10.65
C PRO A 193 -4.32 16.73 -11.62
N LYS A 194 -3.97 17.04 -12.87
CA LYS A 194 -3.56 16.05 -13.86
C LYS A 194 -2.05 15.87 -13.78
N ILE A 195 -1.60 14.63 -13.65
CA ILE A 195 -0.19 14.25 -13.49
C ILE A 195 0.23 13.34 -14.63
N ALA A 196 1.23 13.75 -15.41
CA ALA A 196 1.90 12.87 -16.36
C ALA A 196 3.05 12.14 -15.68
N VAL A 197 3.20 10.84 -15.95
CA VAL A 197 4.33 10.01 -15.49
C VAL A 197 5.06 9.47 -16.71
N ILE A 198 6.32 9.83 -16.89
CA ILE A 198 7.13 9.52 -18.07
C ILE A 198 8.33 8.68 -17.64
N PRO A 199 8.31 7.35 -17.88
CA PRO A 199 9.50 6.52 -17.66
C PRO A 199 10.56 6.80 -18.73
N THR A 200 11.83 6.95 -18.31
CA THR A 200 12.98 7.16 -19.22
C THR A 200 14.04 6.11 -19.01
N GLY A 201 14.59 5.61 -20.09
CA GLY A 201 15.68 4.64 -20.08
C GLY A 201 15.74 3.82 -21.33
N ILE A 202 16.90 3.81 -22.00
CA ILE A 202 17.12 2.96 -23.17
C ILE A 202 17.08 1.47 -22.81
N GLU A 203 17.35 1.11 -21.57
CA GLU A 203 17.30 -0.25 -21.05
C GLU A 203 15.88 -0.79 -20.82
N LEU A 204 14.87 0.10 -20.78
CA LEU A 204 13.51 -0.27 -20.40
C LEU A 204 12.73 -0.93 -21.54
N VAL A 205 11.95 -1.95 -21.21
CA VAL A 205 10.95 -2.57 -22.08
C VAL A 205 9.63 -2.72 -21.32
N LYS A 206 8.52 -2.66 -22.05
CA LYS A 206 7.19 -2.84 -21.46
C LYS A 206 7.00 -4.26 -20.92
N PRO A 207 6.44 -4.45 -19.73
CA PRO A 207 6.03 -5.77 -19.24
C PRO A 207 5.09 -6.45 -20.24
N GLY A 208 5.34 -7.74 -20.48
CA GLY A 208 4.55 -8.53 -21.44
C GLY A 208 4.95 -8.38 -22.92
N SER A 209 5.89 -7.48 -23.26
CA SER A 209 6.38 -7.34 -24.65
C SER A 209 7.29 -8.48 -25.08
N THR A 210 7.96 -9.15 -24.15
CA THR A 210 8.81 -10.32 -24.36
C THR A 210 8.63 -11.30 -23.20
N ALA A 211 8.99 -12.58 -23.40
CA ALA A 211 8.97 -13.57 -22.30
C ALA A 211 10.14 -13.36 -21.32
N GLU A 212 11.33 -13.00 -21.82
CA GLU A 212 12.52 -12.65 -21.07
C GLU A 212 13.23 -11.50 -21.81
N PRO A 213 13.61 -10.40 -21.15
CA PRO A 213 14.36 -9.33 -21.78
C PRO A 213 15.75 -9.81 -22.21
N VAL A 214 16.22 -9.34 -23.36
CA VAL A 214 17.60 -9.59 -23.78
C VAL A 214 18.60 -8.92 -22.84
N PRO A 215 19.86 -9.42 -22.74
CA PRO A 215 20.89 -8.78 -21.93
C PRO A 215 21.00 -7.27 -22.22
N GLY A 216 21.03 -6.45 -21.18
CA GLY A 216 21.01 -4.98 -21.28
C GLY A 216 19.62 -4.36 -21.24
N LYS A 217 18.54 -5.14 -21.27
CA LYS A 217 17.16 -4.68 -21.10
C LYS A 217 16.54 -5.18 -19.81
N ILE A 218 15.64 -4.40 -19.24
CA ILE A 218 14.85 -4.74 -18.06
C ILE A 218 13.39 -4.33 -18.26
N TYR A 219 12.46 -4.99 -17.56
CA TYR A 219 11.08 -4.55 -17.57
C TYR A 219 10.92 -3.26 -16.78
N GLU A 220 10.20 -2.31 -17.37
CA GLU A 220 9.75 -1.11 -16.67
C GLU A 220 8.77 -1.51 -15.56
N SER A 221 8.99 -1.07 -14.33
CA SER A 221 8.15 -1.40 -13.18
C SER A 221 7.85 -0.20 -12.27
N ALA A 222 8.60 0.89 -12.44
CA ALA A 222 8.50 2.03 -11.54
C ALA A 222 7.25 2.88 -11.82
N SER A 223 6.78 2.97 -13.07
CA SER A 223 5.55 3.70 -13.39
C SER A 223 4.31 3.05 -12.80
N PHE A 224 4.26 1.71 -12.70
CA PHE A 224 3.17 0.99 -12.01
C PHE A 224 3.10 1.38 -10.53
N LEU A 225 4.25 1.46 -9.89
CA LEU A 225 4.37 1.87 -8.49
C LEU A 225 3.96 3.34 -8.31
N VAL A 226 4.45 4.24 -9.18
CA VAL A 226 4.11 5.68 -9.13
C VAL A 226 2.60 5.86 -9.32
N LYS A 227 2.03 5.28 -10.37
CA LYS A 227 0.60 5.39 -10.67
C LYS A 227 -0.25 4.86 -9.52
N SER A 228 0.03 3.63 -9.04
CA SER A 228 -0.78 3.01 -7.99
C SER A 228 -0.73 3.75 -6.65
N LEU A 229 0.38 4.44 -6.33
CA LEU A 229 0.45 5.29 -5.14
C LEU A 229 -0.27 6.63 -5.34
N LEU A 230 -0.08 7.28 -6.49
CA LEU A 230 -0.72 8.56 -6.79
C LEU A 230 -2.24 8.43 -6.91
N GLU A 231 -2.75 7.34 -7.47
CA GLU A 231 -4.20 7.07 -7.57
C GLU A 231 -4.89 6.82 -6.22
N ARG A 232 -4.14 6.74 -5.12
CA ARG A 232 -4.68 6.81 -3.75
C ARG A 232 -5.06 8.23 -3.33
N GLY A 233 -4.77 9.21 -4.15
CA GLY A 233 -5.12 10.61 -3.94
C GLY A 233 -6.12 11.13 -4.97
N CYS A 234 -6.61 12.33 -4.71
CA CYS A 234 -7.48 13.05 -5.65
C CYS A 234 -6.65 13.62 -6.80
N VAL A 235 -6.28 12.78 -7.75
CA VAL A 235 -5.47 13.13 -8.93
C VAL A 235 -5.94 12.36 -10.16
N ASN A 236 -5.61 12.89 -11.34
CA ASN A 236 -5.72 12.15 -12.61
C ASN A 236 -4.32 11.79 -13.09
N VAL A 237 -3.96 10.50 -13.16
CA VAL A 237 -2.61 10.05 -13.55
C VAL A 237 -2.61 9.44 -14.94
N VAL A 238 -1.76 9.97 -15.81
CA VAL A 238 -1.51 9.43 -17.14
C VAL A 238 -0.07 8.95 -17.23
N VAL A 239 0.13 7.66 -17.55
CA VAL A 239 1.46 7.11 -17.81
C VAL A 239 1.75 7.20 -19.31
N GLY A 240 2.81 7.89 -19.66
CA GLY A 240 3.30 8.02 -21.03
C GLY A 240 4.08 6.78 -21.52
N GLU A 241 4.48 6.83 -22.77
CA GLU A 241 5.40 5.84 -23.35
C GLU A 241 6.80 5.96 -22.71
N ILE A 242 7.58 4.87 -22.82
CA ILE A 242 8.98 4.86 -22.38
C ILE A 242 9.77 5.77 -23.33
N VAL A 243 10.43 6.78 -22.80
CA VAL A 243 11.24 7.72 -23.56
C VAL A 243 12.70 7.25 -23.51
N PRO A 244 13.39 7.13 -24.63
CA PRO A 244 14.82 6.78 -24.64
C PRO A 244 15.67 7.89 -24.02
N ASP A 245 16.89 7.53 -23.58
CA ASP A 245 17.88 8.49 -23.06
C ASP A 245 18.49 9.31 -24.21
N ASP A 246 17.65 10.13 -24.83
CA ASP A 246 18.02 11.13 -25.83
C ASP A 246 17.46 12.49 -25.41
N ARG A 247 18.30 13.53 -25.51
CA ARG A 247 17.92 14.88 -25.03
C ARG A 247 16.70 15.42 -25.75
N LYS A 248 16.64 15.27 -27.06
CA LYS A 248 15.56 15.79 -27.90
C LYS A 248 14.24 15.06 -27.61
N GLU A 249 14.29 13.74 -27.46
CA GLU A 249 13.13 12.93 -27.11
C GLU A 249 12.56 13.30 -25.73
N ILE A 250 13.44 13.58 -24.75
CA ILE A 250 13.04 14.02 -23.42
C ILE A 250 12.45 15.45 -23.47
N GLU A 251 13.05 16.39 -24.23
CA GLU A 251 12.53 17.74 -24.42
C GLU A 251 11.13 17.70 -25.08
N GLU A 252 10.96 16.93 -26.15
CA GLU A 252 9.65 16.76 -26.81
C GLU A 252 8.61 16.08 -25.91
N ALA A 253 9.02 15.10 -25.10
CA ALA A 253 8.12 14.45 -24.13
C ALA A 253 7.68 15.43 -23.04
N LEU A 254 8.60 16.27 -22.55
CA LEU A 254 8.30 17.32 -21.57
C LEU A 254 7.30 18.31 -22.15
N GLU A 255 7.55 18.85 -23.35
CA GLU A 255 6.64 19.79 -24.02
C GLU A 255 5.24 19.22 -24.22
N ARG A 256 5.13 17.97 -24.70
CA ARG A 256 3.85 17.29 -24.86
C ARG A 256 3.11 17.12 -23.51
N ALA A 257 3.85 16.71 -22.49
CA ALA A 257 3.26 16.48 -21.17
C ALA A 257 2.79 17.79 -20.52
N LEU A 258 3.55 18.88 -20.66
CA LEU A 258 3.18 20.19 -20.10
C LEU A 258 1.93 20.79 -20.74
N LYS A 259 1.58 20.44 -21.99
CA LYS A 259 0.34 20.95 -22.64
C LYS A 259 -0.91 20.52 -21.89
N ASP A 260 -1.00 19.27 -21.48
CA ASP A 260 -2.24 18.66 -21.01
C ASP A 260 -2.27 18.34 -19.52
N ASN A 261 -1.14 18.51 -18.81
CA ASN A 261 -1.00 18.15 -17.40
C ASN A 261 -0.52 19.33 -16.56
N ASP A 262 -0.90 19.33 -15.30
CA ASP A 262 -0.51 20.34 -14.31
C ASP A 262 0.88 20.02 -13.71
N ILE A 263 1.21 18.73 -13.59
CA ILE A 263 2.45 18.22 -13.00
C ILE A 263 3.02 17.12 -13.89
N VAL A 264 4.36 17.08 -14.01
CA VAL A 264 5.06 16.04 -14.77
C VAL A 264 6.06 15.32 -13.89
N PHE A 265 6.02 13.99 -13.88
CA PHE A 265 6.98 13.12 -13.22
C PHE A 265 7.79 12.38 -14.26
N PHE A 266 9.11 12.60 -14.28
CA PHE A 266 10.05 11.74 -14.98
C PHE A 266 10.54 10.64 -14.05
N ILE A 267 10.71 9.42 -14.55
CA ILE A 267 11.30 8.29 -13.81
C ILE A 267 12.55 7.84 -14.54
N GLY A 268 13.71 7.97 -13.92
CA GLY A 268 15.01 7.71 -14.54
C GLY A 268 15.72 8.99 -15.00
N GLY A 269 16.92 8.87 -15.55
CA GLY A 269 17.74 10.00 -16.04
C GLY A 269 18.12 11.06 -14.99
N THR A 270 18.07 10.73 -13.69
CA THR A 270 18.25 11.67 -12.57
C THR A 270 19.58 11.47 -11.80
N SER A 271 20.39 10.48 -12.16
CA SER A 271 21.63 10.13 -11.45
C SER A 271 22.81 11.05 -11.82
N ALA A 272 23.92 11.04 -11.08
CA ALA A 272 25.11 11.85 -11.33
C ALA A 272 26.02 11.30 -12.47
N GLY A 273 25.47 10.51 -13.40
CA GLY A 273 26.18 9.96 -14.54
C GLY A 273 26.49 11.02 -15.62
N THR A 274 27.30 10.65 -16.60
CA THR A 274 27.60 11.50 -17.77
C THR A 274 26.38 11.75 -18.66
N GLU A 275 25.31 10.96 -18.47
CA GLU A 275 24.10 10.90 -19.28
C GLU A 275 22.82 11.31 -18.52
N ASP A 276 22.95 12.22 -17.54
CA ASP A 276 21.82 12.79 -16.79
C ASP A 276 21.01 13.76 -17.65
N LEU A 277 20.30 13.22 -18.61
CA LEU A 277 19.61 14.02 -19.62
C LEU A 277 18.40 14.74 -19.06
N VAL A 278 17.63 14.09 -18.17
CA VAL A 278 16.48 14.75 -17.50
C VAL A 278 16.97 15.97 -16.69
N TYR A 279 18.07 15.83 -15.94
CA TYR A 279 18.64 16.97 -15.21
C TYR A 279 18.98 18.14 -16.15
N ARG A 280 19.65 17.85 -17.29
CA ARG A 280 20.08 18.89 -18.25
C ARG A 280 18.89 19.55 -18.94
N VAL A 281 17.87 18.77 -19.29
CA VAL A 281 16.64 19.30 -19.87
C VAL A 281 15.96 20.23 -18.86
N LEU A 282 15.76 19.80 -17.61
CA LEU A 282 15.14 20.64 -16.59
C LEU A 282 15.96 21.91 -16.26
N GLU A 283 17.31 21.80 -16.26
CA GLU A 283 18.20 22.96 -16.04
C GLU A 283 18.09 23.98 -17.18
N SER A 284 17.87 23.53 -18.44
CA SER A 284 17.75 24.42 -19.61
C SER A 284 16.33 24.91 -19.88
N SER A 285 15.30 24.15 -19.51
CA SER A 285 13.91 24.49 -19.82
C SER A 285 13.21 25.29 -18.73
N GLY A 286 13.79 25.37 -17.52
CA GLY A 286 13.13 26.05 -16.42
C GLY A 286 14.04 26.32 -15.23
N ARG A 287 13.40 26.55 -14.10
CA ARG A 287 14.08 26.85 -12.84
C ARG A 287 14.21 25.60 -11.99
N LEU A 288 15.39 24.96 -12.01
CA LEU A 288 15.69 23.81 -11.17
C LEU A 288 15.91 24.27 -9.71
N LEU A 289 15.07 23.79 -8.80
CA LEU A 289 15.06 24.17 -7.39
C LEU A 289 15.68 23.09 -6.49
N VAL A 290 15.40 21.82 -6.77
CA VAL A 290 15.93 20.69 -6.01
C VAL A 290 16.83 19.83 -6.87
N ARG A 291 18.06 19.58 -6.39
CA ARG A 291 19.01 18.65 -6.99
C ARG A 291 19.60 17.72 -5.95
N GLY A 292 18.84 16.71 -5.59
CA GLY A 292 19.22 15.70 -4.62
C GLY A 292 18.71 15.93 -3.21
N LEU A 293 18.15 14.86 -2.63
CA LEU A 293 17.61 14.81 -1.28
C LEU A 293 18.55 14.06 -0.33
N ARG A 294 18.55 14.46 0.95
CA ARG A 294 19.37 13.85 2.02
C ARG A 294 18.77 12.54 2.54
N ILE A 295 18.33 11.67 1.65
CA ILE A 295 17.73 10.37 1.95
C ILE A 295 18.47 9.21 1.28
N LYS A 296 18.29 7.99 1.81
CA LYS A 296 18.73 6.71 1.21
C LYS A 296 17.66 5.64 1.45
N PRO A 297 17.17 5.02 0.35
CA PRO A 297 17.39 5.31 -1.07
C PRO A 297 16.66 6.60 -1.50
N GLY A 298 17.00 7.17 -2.68
CA GLY A 298 16.29 8.32 -3.24
C GLY A 298 17.13 9.61 -3.39
N LYS A 299 18.45 9.52 -3.16
CA LYS A 299 19.36 10.69 -3.33
C LYS A 299 19.15 11.45 -4.64
N PRO A 300 19.10 10.82 -5.85
CA PRO A 300 19.04 11.55 -7.10
C PRO A 300 17.59 11.95 -7.46
N THR A 301 17.05 12.89 -6.71
CA THR A 301 15.72 13.47 -6.95
C THR A 301 15.88 14.89 -7.46
N LEU A 302 15.07 15.26 -8.46
CA LEU A 302 15.03 16.60 -9.04
C LEU A 302 13.65 17.23 -8.83
N ALA A 303 13.58 18.56 -8.69
CA ALA A 303 12.33 19.29 -8.83
C ALA A 303 12.60 20.67 -9.46
N ALA A 304 11.78 21.00 -10.44
CA ALA A 304 11.89 22.24 -11.22
C ALA A 304 10.50 22.85 -11.45
N ILE A 305 10.49 24.14 -11.75
CA ILE A 305 9.33 24.84 -12.31
C ILE A 305 9.63 25.13 -13.77
N VAL A 306 8.81 24.63 -14.68
CA VAL A 306 8.91 24.80 -16.13
C VAL A 306 7.54 25.29 -16.62
N GLU A 307 7.51 26.43 -17.33
CA GLU A 307 6.27 27.04 -17.81
C GLU A 307 5.18 27.17 -16.72
N ASP A 308 5.57 27.62 -15.53
CA ASP A 308 4.71 27.74 -14.35
C ASP A 308 4.06 26.41 -13.89
N LYS A 309 4.64 25.27 -14.22
CA LYS A 309 4.21 23.94 -13.82
C LYS A 309 5.31 23.19 -13.06
N LEU A 310 4.90 22.29 -12.18
CA LEU A 310 5.81 21.49 -11.38
C LEU A 310 6.31 20.27 -12.17
N VAL A 311 7.63 20.11 -12.25
CA VAL A 311 8.25 18.92 -12.84
C VAL A 311 9.16 18.26 -11.80
N ILE A 312 8.94 16.97 -11.55
CA ILE A 312 9.71 16.17 -10.60
C ILE A 312 10.43 15.04 -11.33
N GLY A 313 11.74 14.94 -11.11
CA GLY A 313 12.55 13.81 -11.56
C GLY A 313 12.74 12.79 -10.44
N LEU A 314 12.18 11.60 -10.62
CA LEU A 314 12.28 10.47 -9.70
C LEU A 314 13.44 9.54 -10.08
N PRO A 315 14.10 8.90 -9.10
CA PRO A 315 15.10 7.87 -9.40
C PRO A 315 14.50 6.72 -10.22
N GLY A 316 15.27 6.09 -11.13
CA GLY A 316 14.80 4.96 -11.91
C GLY A 316 14.62 3.65 -11.12
N ASN A 317 15.36 3.45 -10.03
CA ASN A 317 15.24 2.24 -9.20
C ASN A 317 13.95 2.25 -8.38
N PRO A 318 13.07 1.23 -8.48
CA PRO A 318 11.73 1.24 -7.91
C PRO A 318 11.66 1.52 -6.40
N VAL A 319 12.56 0.94 -5.59
CA VAL A 319 12.56 1.19 -4.13
C VAL A 319 12.97 2.63 -3.81
N SER A 320 13.86 3.23 -4.63
CA SER A 320 14.19 4.66 -4.50
C SER A 320 13.00 5.53 -4.84
N THR A 321 12.31 5.22 -5.94
CA THR A 321 11.10 5.91 -6.41
C THR A 321 10.01 5.86 -5.34
N TYR A 322 9.74 4.68 -4.79
CA TYR A 322 8.78 4.50 -3.68
C TYR A 322 9.09 5.41 -2.49
N ASN A 323 10.36 5.42 -2.07
CA ASN A 323 10.79 6.21 -0.92
C ASN A 323 10.64 7.72 -1.19
N VAL A 324 11.00 8.18 -2.39
CA VAL A 324 10.85 9.59 -2.80
C VAL A 324 9.37 9.99 -2.87
N LEU A 325 8.51 9.12 -3.40
CA LEU A 325 7.07 9.40 -3.43
C LEU A 325 6.51 9.61 -2.03
N LEU A 326 6.77 8.69 -1.11
CA LEU A 326 6.21 8.77 0.25
C LEU A 326 6.83 9.87 1.11
N ARG A 327 8.07 10.26 0.88
CA ARG A 327 8.78 11.24 1.73
C ARG A 327 8.74 12.66 1.17
N PHE A 328 8.66 12.79 -0.13
CA PHE A 328 8.80 14.09 -0.79
C PHE A 328 7.61 14.44 -1.67
N ALA A 329 7.30 13.60 -2.69
CA ALA A 329 6.32 14.00 -3.70
C ALA A 329 4.89 14.06 -3.15
N ILE A 330 4.44 13.03 -2.41
CA ILE A 330 3.10 13.01 -1.82
C ILE A 330 2.95 14.09 -0.74
N PRO A 331 3.86 14.28 0.24
CA PRO A 331 3.79 15.39 1.17
C PRO A 331 3.79 16.77 0.50
N LEU A 332 4.55 16.95 -0.60
CA LEU A 332 4.48 18.18 -1.40
C LEU A 332 3.08 18.38 -2.00
N LEU A 333 2.50 17.34 -2.61
CA LEU A 333 1.16 17.40 -3.18
C LEU A 333 0.08 17.67 -2.11
N GLU A 334 0.22 17.11 -0.91
CA GLU A 334 -0.69 17.40 0.22
C GLU A 334 -0.62 18.87 0.65
N LYS A 335 0.56 19.47 0.65
CA LYS A 335 0.74 20.92 0.87
C LYS A 335 0.12 21.76 -0.26
N LEU A 336 0.06 21.23 -1.48
CA LEU A 336 -0.63 21.82 -2.63
C LEU A 336 -2.15 21.49 -2.63
N GLN A 337 -2.73 21.17 -1.49
CA GLN A 337 -4.16 20.86 -1.28
C GLN A 337 -4.65 19.55 -1.91
N VAL A 338 -3.80 18.70 -2.44
CA VAL A 338 -4.20 17.37 -2.92
C VAL A 338 -4.36 16.42 -1.73
N HIS A 339 -5.51 15.78 -1.59
CA HIS A 339 -5.71 14.80 -0.52
C HIS A 339 -5.24 13.41 -0.95
N PHE A 340 -4.57 12.70 -0.02
CA PHE A 340 -4.19 11.29 -0.18
C PHE A 340 -4.70 10.45 0.98
N GLU A 341 -5.30 9.32 0.67
CA GLU A 341 -5.82 8.35 1.65
C GLU A 341 -4.73 7.42 2.21
N LEU A 342 -3.46 7.86 2.17
CA LEU A 342 -2.32 7.06 2.60
C LEU A 342 -2.08 7.10 4.11
N SER A 343 -2.41 8.23 4.76
CA SER A 343 -2.03 8.50 6.15
C SER A 343 -2.88 7.80 7.21
N THR A 344 -4.07 7.31 6.87
CA THR A 344 -5.01 6.74 7.85
C THR A 344 -5.21 5.23 7.74
N SER A 345 -5.06 4.65 6.55
CA SER A 345 -5.33 3.23 6.32
C SER A 345 -4.14 2.43 5.81
N PHE A 346 -3.15 3.09 5.21
CA PHE A 346 -2.03 2.44 4.54
C PHE A 346 -0.72 2.47 5.33
N LEU A 347 -0.42 3.57 6.03
CA LEU A 347 0.81 3.74 6.81
C LEU A 347 0.50 3.94 8.30
N ARG A 348 0.94 3.01 9.12
CA ARG A 348 0.94 3.11 10.58
C ARG A 348 2.34 3.43 11.07
N HIS A 349 2.49 4.46 11.89
CA HIS A 349 3.75 4.84 12.52
C HIS A 349 3.83 4.25 13.91
N VAL A 350 4.89 3.49 14.19
CA VAL A 350 5.13 2.85 15.48
C VAL A 350 6.61 2.92 15.84
N ASP A 351 6.93 2.83 17.11
CA ASP A 351 8.29 2.55 17.56
C ASP A 351 8.43 1.05 17.81
N ALA A 352 9.51 0.45 17.30
CA ALA A 352 9.75 -0.98 17.45
C ALA A 352 11.23 -1.27 17.74
N ARG A 353 11.49 -2.40 18.39
CA ARG A 353 12.83 -2.82 18.81
C ARG A 353 13.53 -3.55 17.67
N LEU A 354 14.77 -3.18 17.39
CA LEU A 354 15.60 -3.85 16.39
C LEU A 354 15.92 -5.29 16.79
N LEU A 355 15.65 -6.25 15.90
CA LEU A 355 15.99 -7.65 16.08
C LEU A 355 17.46 -7.93 15.73
N VAL A 356 18.01 -7.16 14.81
CA VAL A 356 19.42 -7.18 14.38
C VAL A 356 19.99 -5.77 14.36
N PRO A 357 21.32 -5.60 14.48
CA PRO A 357 21.93 -4.27 14.38
C PRO A 357 21.64 -3.62 13.02
N ALA A 358 21.42 -2.30 13.00
CA ALA A 358 21.18 -1.55 11.79
C ALA A 358 22.16 -0.38 11.62
N LYS A 359 22.69 -0.20 10.42
CA LYS A 359 23.67 0.86 10.12
C LYS A 359 23.05 1.95 9.26
N PRO A 360 23.00 3.21 9.73
CA PRO A 360 22.55 4.32 8.90
C PRO A 360 23.57 4.64 7.81
N ALA A 361 23.10 5.14 6.69
CA ALA A 361 23.98 5.68 5.65
C ALA A 361 24.65 6.96 6.11
N ARG A 362 25.95 7.12 5.81
CA ARG A 362 26.71 8.31 6.20
C ARG A 362 26.06 9.58 5.63
N GLY A 363 25.70 10.51 6.51
CA GLY A 363 25.18 11.84 6.17
C GLY A 363 23.79 11.88 5.52
N ARG A 364 23.01 10.78 5.57
CA ARG A 364 21.66 10.70 4.98
C ARG A 364 20.70 9.97 5.89
N HIS A 365 19.45 10.42 5.93
CA HIS A 365 18.35 9.64 6.52
C HIS A 365 18.18 8.35 5.75
N THR A 366 18.13 7.24 6.46
CA THR A 366 18.07 5.91 5.85
C THR A 366 16.72 5.28 6.11
N PHE A 367 16.11 4.74 5.06
CA PHE A 367 14.82 4.08 5.07
C PHE A 367 15.02 2.64 4.62
N ASN A 368 15.17 1.73 5.57
CA ASN A 368 15.44 0.33 5.30
C ASN A 368 14.14 -0.48 5.28
N PRO A 369 13.82 -1.20 4.19
CA PRO A 369 12.77 -2.20 4.20
C PRO A 369 12.98 -3.22 5.32
N ALA A 370 11.90 -3.63 5.96
CA ALA A 370 11.95 -4.48 7.13
C ALA A 370 10.71 -5.37 7.28
N TYR A 371 10.83 -6.39 8.09
CA TYR A 371 9.69 -7.14 8.62
C TYR A 371 9.33 -6.59 10.00
N PHE A 372 8.17 -5.97 10.11
CA PHE A 372 7.59 -5.59 11.38
C PHE A 372 6.78 -6.75 11.94
N ILE A 373 7.00 -7.06 13.19
CA ILE A 373 6.38 -8.15 13.94
C ILE A 373 5.60 -7.52 15.09
N ASP A 374 4.28 -7.52 14.98
CA ASP A 374 3.38 -6.90 15.97
C ASP A 374 3.59 -7.48 17.37
N LYS A 375 3.80 -8.78 17.45
CA LYS A 375 4.06 -9.45 18.71
C LYS A 375 5.35 -8.91 19.32
N GLU A 376 5.24 -8.27 20.48
CA GLU A 376 6.33 -7.63 21.22
C GLU A 376 7.04 -6.48 20.49
N MET A 377 6.47 -5.94 19.39
CA MET A 377 6.97 -4.77 18.68
C MET A 377 8.44 -4.93 18.22
N TRP A 378 8.75 -6.02 17.53
CA TRP A 378 10.06 -6.23 16.93
C TRP A 378 10.08 -5.82 15.46
N VAL A 379 11.25 -5.35 15.01
CA VAL A 379 11.50 -5.08 13.58
C VAL A 379 12.82 -5.70 13.14
N LEU A 380 12.78 -6.40 12.00
CA LEU A 380 13.94 -7.01 11.35
C LEU A 380 14.23 -6.24 10.04
N PRO A 381 15.17 -5.28 10.05
CA PRO A 381 15.64 -4.65 8.82
C PRO A 381 16.32 -5.69 7.92
N ILE A 382 16.03 -5.62 6.63
CA ILE A 382 16.67 -6.52 5.65
C ILE A 382 17.85 -5.83 4.98
N GLU A 383 18.84 -6.64 4.58
CA GLU A 383 19.87 -6.17 3.66
C GLU A 383 19.27 -6.01 2.26
N PHE A 384 19.35 -4.82 1.67
CA PHE A 384 18.74 -4.53 0.38
C PHE A 384 19.55 -3.51 -0.43
N GLU A 385 19.34 -3.54 -1.74
CA GLU A 385 19.74 -2.50 -2.69
C GLU A 385 18.49 -1.94 -3.40
N SER A 386 18.58 -0.72 -3.90
CA SER A 386 17.42 0.03 -4.41
C SER A 386 16.72 -0.58 -5.65
N TYR A 387 17.37 -1.53 -6.32
CA TYR A 387 16.79 -2.29 -7.44
C TYR A 387 16.00 -3.53 -7.00
N MET A 388 16.09 -3.95 -5.74
CA MET A 388 15.52 -5.21 -5.23
C MET A 388 14.02 -5.09 -4.95
N ILE A 389 13.21 -4.82 -5.97
CA ILE A 389 11.76 -4.59 -5.82
C ILE A 389 11.00 -5.82 -5.33
N THR A 390 11.34 -7.01 -5.82
CA THR A 390 10.68 -8.26 -5.38
C THR A 390 10.94 -8.54 -3.91
N ARG A 391 12.15 -8.27 -3.43
CA ARG A 391 12.47 -8.41 -2.02
C ARG A 391 11.75 -7.36 -1.17
N PHE A 392 11.71 -6.13 -1.65
CA PHE A 392 10.96 -5.07 -1.00
C PHE A 392 9.47 -5.43 -0.87
N SER A 393 8.87 -6.02 -1.90
CA SER A 393 7.46 -6.43 -1.88
C SER A 393 7.13 -7.51 -0.83
N GLN A 394 8.13 -8.25 -0.35
CA GLN A 394 7.96 -9.24 0.71
C GLN A 394 7.95 -8.62 2.11
N THR A 395 8.47 -7.39 2.27
CA THR A 395 8.47 -6.67 3.55
C THR A 395 7.11 -6.03 3.83
N ASN A 396 6.85 -5.69 5.09
CA ASN A 396 5.63 -5.02 5.52
C ASN A 396 5.90 -3.69 6.24
N SER A 397 7.16 -3.24 6.22
CA SER A 397 7.54 -2.02 6.94
C SER A 397 8.84 -1.41 6.42
N VAL A 398 9.09 -0.18 6.88
CA VAL A 398 10.34 0.56 6.65
C VAL A 398 10.84 1.12 7.98
N VAL A 399 12.08 0.83 8.33
CA VAL A 399 12.77 1.41 9.49
C VAL A 399 13.39 2.75 9.10
N LYS A 400 13.15 3.78 9.90
CA LYS A 400 13.74 5.11 9.72
C LYS A 400 14.96 5.29 10.63
N LEU A 401 16.15 5.43 10.05
CA LEU A 401 17.40 5.70 10.76
C LEU A 401 17.87 7.13 10.45
N LYS A 402 18.08 7.94 11.50
CA LYS A 402 18.44 9.35 11.35
C LYS A 402 19.87 9.53 10.78
N ALA A 403 20.04 10.56 9.96
CA ALA A 403 21.37 11.04 9.55
C ALA A 403 22.16 11.55 10.78
N GLY A 404 23.51 11.52 10.68
CA GLY A 404 24.38 12.06 11.74
C GLY A 404 24.64 11.14 12.93
N VAL A 405 23.95 10.00 13.02
CA VAL A 405 24.27 8.98 14.02
C VAL A 405 25.51 8.22 13.55
N HIS A 406 26.58 8.26 14.36
CA HIS A 406 27.80 7.49 14.11
C HIS A 406 27.68 6.11 14.79
N GLY A 407 27.99 5.04 14.06
CA GLY A 407 27.97 3.67 14.57
C GLY A 407 26.73 2.87 14.16
N LEU A 408 26.51 1.79 14.88
CA LEU A 408 25.39 0.87 14.70
C LEU A 408 24.25 1.22 15.68
N TYR A 409 23.03 1.05 15.22
CA TYR A 409 21.90 0.90 16.13
C TYR A 409 21.90 -0.54 16.63
N GLU A 410 22.04 -0.71 17.94
CA GLU A 410 22.18 -2.01 18.57
C GLU A 410 20.85 -2.79 18.61
N VAL A 411 20.95 -4.12 18.78
CA VAL A 411 19.79 -5.00 19.02
C VAL A 411 19.00 -4.51 20.23
N GLY A 412 17.68 -4.55 20.14
CA GLY A 412 16.76 -4.10 21.20
C GLY A 412 16.55 -2.58 21.27
N ARG A 413 17.32 -1.77 20.52
CA ARG A 413 17.09 -0.33 20.43
C ARG A 413 15.77 -0.05 19.73
N GLU A 414 14.96 0.83 20.31
CA GLU A 414 13.75 1.34 19.68
C GLU A 414 14.06 2.30 18.55
N VAL A 415 13.36 2.13 17.44
CA VAL A 415 13.48 2.94 16.23
C VAL A 415 12.11 3.21 15.63
N PRO A 416 11.90 4.37 14.98
CA PRO A 416 10.67 4.64 14.24
C PRO A 416 10.51 3.71 13.05
N VAL A 417 9.34 3.12 12.94
CA VAL A 417 8.96 2.18 11.88
C VAL A 417 7.66 2.62 11.23
N GLU A 418 7.64 2.60 9.93
CA GLU A 418 6.44 2.77 9.14
C GLU A 418 5.97 1.41 8.66
N VAL A 419 4.80 1.01 9.09
CA VAL A 419 4.17 -0.27 8.75
C VAL A 419 3.14 -0.03 7.65
N TYR A 420 3.22 -0.77 6.56
CA TYR A 420 2.28 -0.70 5.45
C TYR A 420 1.51 -2.00 5.27
N GLY A 421 0.23 -1.87 4.98
CA GLY A 421 -0.71 -2.98 4.89
C GLY A 421 -1.14 -3.53 6.25
N GLU A 422 -1.86 -4.63 6.19
CA GLU A 422 -2.37 -5.30 7.39
C GLU A 422 -1.26 -6.02 8.17
N SER A 423 -1.43 -6.11 9.48
CA SER A 423 -0.56 -6.89 10.35
C SER A 423 -0.61 -8.36 9.99
N LYS A 424 0.53 -8.96 9.76
CA LYS A 424 0.63 -10.40 9.51
C LYS A 424 0.55 -11.15 10.82
N GLN A 425 -0.39 -12.08 10.93
CA GLN A 425 -0.69 -12.81 12.18
C GLN A 425 -0.01 -14.17 12.30
N PHE A 426 0.45 -14.74 11.18
CA PHE A 426 1.13 -16.04 11.16
C PHE A 426 2.54 -15.88 10.58
N ILE A 427 3.55 -16.23 11.38
CA ILE A 427 4.96 -15.96 11.05
C ILE A 427 5.69 -17.26 10.75
N VAL A 428 6.20 -17.36 9.53
CA VAL A 428 7.05 -18.46 9.08
C VAL A 428 8.46 -17.95 8.89
N ALA A 429 9.36 -18.34 9.76
CA ALA A 429 10.79 -18.01 9.67
C ALA A 429 11.56 -19.19 9.10
N SER A 430 12.40 -18.99 8.10
CA SER A 430 13.05 -20.12 7.47
C SER A 430 14.50 -19.87 7.01
N GLU A 431 15.23 -20.97 6.92
CA GLU A 431 16.43 -21.08 6.11
C GLU A 431 16.09 -20.76 4.64
N MET A 432 17.08 -20.42 3.85
CA MET A 432 16.94 -20.20 2.41
C MET A 432 16.68 -21.54 1.71
N LEU A 433 15.50 -21.69 1.13
CA LEU A 433 15.00 -22.96 0.62
C LEU A 433 15.15 -23.08 -0.90
N SER A 434 15.12 -24.32 -1.42
CA SER A 434 14.98 -24.55 -2.87
C SER A 434 13.61 -24.05 -3.36
N SER A 435 13.49 -23.79 -4.67
CA SER A 435 12.23 -23.34 -5.28
C SER A 435 11.10 -24.35 -5.05
N LYS A 436 11.42 -25.64 -5.11
CA LYS A 436 10.44 -26.74 -4.91
C LYS A 436 10.00 -26.81 -3.45
N THR A 437 10.96 -26.79 -2.52
CA THR A 437 10.70 -26.82 -1.08
C THR A 437 9.86 -25.62 -0.65
N LEU A 438 10.22 -24.43 -1.10
CA LEU A 438 9.47 -23.22 -0.80
C LEU A 438 8.03 -23.28 -1.30
N LYS A 439 7.81 -23.70 -2.57
CA LYS A 439 6.46 -23.87 -3.13
C LYS A 439 5.63 -24.89 -2.34
N ALA A 440 6.22 -26.02 -1.96
CA ALA A 440 5.54 -27.04 -1.15
C ALA A 440 5.06 -26.47 0.19
N ILE A 441 5.93 -25.73 0.89
CA ILE A 441 5.60 -25.10 2.17
C ILE A 441 4.51 -24.04 2.01
N VAL A 442 4.68 -23.11 1.08
CA VAL A 442 3.71 -22.02 0.85
C VAL A 442 2.34 -22.57 0.47
N ASN A 443 2.28 -23.56 -0.44
CA ASN A 443 1.01 -24.17 -0.85
C ASN A 443 0.33 -24.89 0.33
N THR A 444 1.10 -25.64 1.13
CA THR A 444 0.58 -26.29 2.33
C THR A 444 0.01 -25.28 3.32
N LEU A 445 0.78 -24.24 3.63
CA LEU A 445 0.36 -23.25 4.62
C LEU A 445 -0.85 -22.45 4.14
N ASN A 446 -0.91 -22.06 2.87
CA ASN A 446 -2.07 -21.37 2.31
C ASN A 446 -3.36 -22.22 2.36
N SER A 447 -3.26 -23.56 2.30
CA SER A 447 -4.42 -24.43 2.40
C SER A 447 -4.93 -24.61 3.84
N ILE A 448 -4.04 -24.53 4.83
CA ILE A 448 -4.34 -24.80 6.24
C ILE A 448 -4.55 -23.52 7.04
N VAL A 449 -3.68 -22.52 6.83
CA VAL A 449 -3.64 -21.29 7.59
C VAL A 449 -4.54 -20.24 6.94
N LYS A 450 -5.73 -20.02 7.51
CA LYS A 450 -6.68 -18.97 7.07
C LYS A 450 -6.31 -17.58 7.63
N LYS A 451 -5.03 -17.26 7.71
CA LYS A 451 -4.50 -16.00 8.26
C LYS A 451 -3.48 -15.41 7.29
N ASN A 452 -3.24 -14.12 7.40
CA ASN A 452 -2.14 -13.48 6.68
C ASN A 452 -0.80 -14.04 7.14
N ILE A 453 -0.02 -14.59 6.22
CA ILE A 453 1.29 -15.19 6.50
C ILE A 453 2.39 -14.19 6.22
N LEU A 454 3.27 -13.97 7.21
CA LEU A 454 4.53 -13.25 7.04
C LEU A 454 5.64 -14.29 6.87
N PHE A 455 6.22 -14.38 5.67
CA PHE A 455 7.29 -15.32 5.37
C PHE A 455 8.65 -14.63 5.43
N VAL A 456 9.48 -15.04 6.41
CA VAL A 456 10.81 -14.46 6.70
C VAL A 456 11.90 -15.43 6.31
N GLU A 457 12.39 -15.37 5.07
CA GLU A 457 13.46 -16.23 4.54
C GLU A 457 14.82 -15.52 4.71
N GLU A 458 15.35 -15.50 5.95
CA GLU A 458 16.59 -14.78 6.31
C GLU A 458 17.69 -15.69 6.88
N GLY A 459 17.50 -17.01 6.79
CA GLY A 459 18.45 -18.03 7.22
C GLY A 459 18.19 -18.57 8.63
N SER A 460 18.84 -19.71 8.92
CA SER A 460 18.62 -20.48 10.15
C SER A 460 18.90 -19.70 11.44
N SER A 461 19.89 -18.82 11.45
CA SER A 461 20.20 -18.01 12.64
C SER A 461 19.04 -17.08 13.02
N ILE A 462 18.41 -16.45 12.03
CA ILE A 462 17.25 -15.58 12.24
C ILE A 462 16.02 -16.43 12.60
N ALA A 463 15.80 -17.54 11.90
CA ALA A 463 14.69 -18.45 12.20
C ALA A 463 14.77 -18.99 13.64
N LEU A 464 15.96 -19.39 14.10
CA LEU A 464 16.19 -19.83 15.47
C LEU A 464 15.98 -18.69 16.50
N GLN A 465 16.46 -17.49 16.22
CA GLN A 465 16.25 -16.34 17.08
C GLN A 465 14.76 -15.99 17.24
N LEU A 466 13.99 -16.06 16.15
CA LEU A 466 12.55 -15.83 16.17
C LEU A 466 11.80 -16.95 16.93
N ALA A 467 12.25 -18.19 16.81
CA ALA A 467 11.70 -19.31 17.59
C ALA A 467 12.00 -19.16 19.10
N ARG A 468 13.24 -18.84 19.48
CA ARG A 468 13.63 -18.59 20.89
C ARG A 468 12.85 -17.48 21.55
N LYS A 469 12.48 -16.45 20.79
CA LYS A 469 11.62 -15.36 21.25
C LYS A 469 10.11 -15.67 21.17
N GLU A 470 9.74 -16.90 20.80
CA GLU A 470 8.34 -17.33 20.61
C GLU A 470 7.55 -16.50 19.58
N ILE A 471 8.27 -15.86 18.68
CA ILE A 471 7.71 -15.00 17.63
C ILE A 471 7.26 -15.83 16.43
N ALA A 472 8.11 -16.78 15.96
CA ALA A 472 7.77 -17.63 14.84
C ALA A 472 6.70 -18.66 15.22
N ASP A 473 5.67 -18.81 14.39
CA ASP A 473 4.69 -19.88 14.49
C ASP A 473 5.27 -21.18 13.90
N ILE A 474 6.03 -21.05 12.82
CA ILE A 474 6.84 -22.11 12.24
C ILE A 474 8.27 -21.61 12.04
N ALA A 475 9.26 -22.40 12.43
CA ALA A 475 10.66 -22.14 12.13
C ALA A 475 11.29 -23.33 11.40
N ILE A 476 12.01 -23.05 10.30
CA ILE A 476 12.69 -24.05 9.49
C ILE A 476 14.19 -23.77 9.55
N ILE A 477 14.94 -24.67 10.16
CA ILE A 477 16.32 -24.46 10.55
C ILE A 477 17.17 -25.62 10.01
N SER A 478 18.34 -25.32 9.44
CA SER A 478 19.31 -26.36 9.07
C SER A 478 19.84 -27.08 10.30
N GLY A 479 19.96 -28.42 10.23
CA GLY A 479 20.43 -29.26 11.30
C GLY A 479 21.85 -28.93 11.76
N SER A 480 22.72 -28.47 10.85
CA SER A 480 24.06 -27.99 11.18
C SER A 480 24.08 -26.71 12.03
N MET A 481 22.99 -25.99 12.09
CA MET A 481 22.81 -24.76 12.89
C MET A 481 21.80 -24.94 14.03
N ALA A 482 21.25 -26.12 14.21
CA ALA A 482 20.19 -26.45 15.16
C ALA A 482 20.71 -26.77 16.59
N SER A 483 21.86 -26.24 17.00
CA SER A 483 22.37 -26.42 18.37
C SER A 483 21.45 -25.73 19.41
N GLY A 484 21.14 -26.43 20.49
CA GLY A 484 20.32 -25.90 21.59
C GLY A 484 18.82 -25.93 21.33
N LEU A 485 18.32 -26.79 20.43
CA LEU A 485 16.88 -26.96 20.19
C LEU A 485 16.15 -27.61 21.37
N ASP A 486 16.83 -28.32 22.26
CA ASP A 486 16.24 -28.97 23.43
C ASP A 486 15.48 -27.93 24.32
N GLU A 487 16.00 -26.73 24.41
CA GLU A 487 15.33 -25.63 25.14
C GLU A 487 13.97 -25.23 24.56
N LEU A 488 13.72 -25.54 23.28
CA LEU A 488 12.48 -25.23 22.58
C LEU A 488 11.46 -26.38 22.61
N SER A 489 11.84 -27.57 23.07
CA SER A 489 10.99 -28.78 23.07
C SER A 489 9.66 -28.60 23.83
N ASN A 490 9.63 -27.77 24.86
CA ASN A 490 8.43 -27.46 25.61
C ASN A 490 7.44 -26.53 24.85
N ARG A 491 7.91 -25.83 23.83
CA ARG A 491 7.15 -24.78 23.12
C ARG A 491 6.83 -25.15 21.69
N TYR A 492 7.66 -26.01 21.08
CA TYR A 492 7.54 -26.43 19.69
C TYR A 492 7.50 -27.94 19.57
N GLU A 493 6.76 -28.43 18.60
CA GLU A 493 6.91 -29.77 18.07
C GLU A 493 7.84 -29.72 16.87
N SER A 494 8.59 -30.78 16.60
CA SER A 494 9.57 -30.80 15.51
C SER A 494 9.46 -32.04 14.65
N ILE A 495 9.80 -31.87 13.36
CA ILE A 495 10.10 -32.97 12.43
C ILE A 495 11.43 -32.69 11.72
N LEU A 496 12.08 -33.75 11.29
CA LEU A 496 13.30 -33.68 10.49
C LEU A 496 12.99 -34.00 9.02
N VAL A 497 13.49 -33.14 8.12
CA VAL A 497 13.42 -33.35 6.68
C VAL A 497 14.83 -33.39 6.13
N SER A 498 15.20 -34.49 5.47
CA SER A 498 16.54 -34.61 4.85
C SER A 498 16.59 -33.75 3.58
N GLN A 499 17.67 -32.98 3.41
CA GLN A 499 18.03 -32.36 2.15
C GLN A 499 19.45 -32.70 1.76
N ARG A 500 19.72 -32.85 0.47
CA ARG A 500 21.07 -33.02 -0.04
C ARG A 500 21.56 -31.75 -0.70
N ILE A 501 22.75 -31.33 -0.32
CA ILE A 501 23.42 -30.15 -0.84
C ILE A 501 24.60 -30.62 -1.67
N VAL A 502 24.79 -30.10 -2.84
CA VAL A 502 25.92 -30.40 -3.71
C VAL A 502 26.77 -29.17 -3.97
N VAL A 503 28.07 -29.35 -3.96
CA VAL A 503 29.03 -28.39 -4.50
C VAL A 503 29.32 -28.81 -5.92
N VAL A 504 29.01 -27.98 -6.89
CA VAL A 504 29.20 -28.29 -8.30
C VAL A 504 30.13 -27.30 -8.98
N GLU A 505 30.87 -27.80 -9.96
CA GLU A 505 31.83 -27.03 -10.72
C GLU A 505 31.65 -27.23 -12.21
N ARG A 506 31.96 -26.21 -12.98
CA ARG A 506 31.98 -26.21 -14.45
C ARG A 506 33.22 -25.50 -14.96
N SER A 507 33.69 -25.88 -16.16
CA SER A 507 34.65 -25.06 -16.90
C SER A 507 33.95 -23.76 -17.33
N ALA A 508 34.42 -22.63 -16.86
CA ALA A 508 33.90 -21.30 -17.20
C ALA A 508 35.08 -20.32 -17.32
N PRO A 509 34.96 -19.28 -18.14
CA PRO A 509 36.00 -18.27 -18.29
C PRO A 509 36.25 -17.47 -17.02
N VAL A 510 35.33 -17.48 -16.09
CA VAL A 510 35.41 -16.76 -14.81
C VAL A 510 35.66 -17.76 -13.67
N ASN A 511 36.77 -17.58 -12.94
CA ASN A 511 37.11 -18.42 -11.77
C ASN A 511 36.43 -17.88 -10.50
N ALA A 512 35.11 -17.93 -10.44
CA ALA A 512 34.30 -17.35 -9.37
C ALA A 512 33.34 -18.37 -8.74
N CYS A 513 33.04 -18.17 -7.47
CA CYS A 513 32.16 -19.01 -6.65
C CYS A 513 31.04 -18.18 -6.03
N THR A 514 29.83 -18.75 -5.93
CA THR A 514 28.73 -18.12 -5.21
C THR A 514 28.93 -18.21 -3.70
N ILE A 515 28.75 -17.08 -3.00
CA ILE A 515 28.73 -17.02 -1.54
C ILE A 515 27.39 -16.53 -1.03
N TYR A 516 27.00 -17.01 0.13
CA TYR A 516 25.71 -16.76 0.77
C TYR A 516 25.87 -15.98 2.08
N PRO A 517 24.78 -15.40 2.64
CA PRO A 517 24.81 -14.79 3.96
C PRO A 517 25.27 -15.78 5.04
N GLN A 518 26.07 -15.30 5.99
CA GLN A 518 26.59 -16.14 7.10
C GLN A 518 25.50 -16.62 8.06
N SER A 519 24.32 -16.02 8.02
CA SER A 519 23.13 -16.46 8.78
C SER A 519 22.55 -17.80 8.31
N SER A 520 23.05 -18.34 7.19
CA SER A 520 22.55 -19.56 6.55
C SER A 520 23.60 -20.68 6.55
N VAL A 521 23.14 -21.93 6.44
CA VAL A 521 24.02 -23.09 6.21
C VAL A 521 24.82 -22.94 4.91
N TRP A 522 24.24 -22.34 3.90
CA TRP A 522 24.88 -22.06 2.62
C TRP A 522 26.10 -21.16 2.77
N GLY A 523 26.04 -20.16 3.67
CA GLY A 523 27.16 -19.30 4.01
C GLY A 523 28.32 -20.07 4.65
N LEU A 524 28.03 -21.00 5.56
CA LEU A 524 29.03 -21.85 6.19
C LEU A 524 29.73 -22.76 5.17
N ILE A 525 28.97 -23.39 4.28
CA ILE A 525 29.48 -24.26 3.23
C ILE A 525 30.29 -23.45 2.21
N SER A 526 29.81 -22.29 1.77
CA SER A 526 30.52 -21.47 0.79
C SER A 526 31.87 -20.96 1.31
N ASN A 527 31.97 -20.60 2.58
CA ASN A 527 33.25 -20.24 3.20
C ASN A 527 34.30 -21.36 3.14
N LYS A 528 33.84 -22.62 3.16
CA LYS A 528 34.72 -23.79 3.05
C LYS A 528 35.17 -24.06 1.61
N TYR A 529 34.22 -24.04 0.66
CA TYR A 529 34.48 -24.53 -0.70
C TYR A 529 34.80 -23.43 -1.72
N CYS A 530 34.61 -22.15 -1.38
CA CYS A 530 34.91 -20.98 -2.24
C CYS A 530 36.23 -20.29 -1.90
N ARG A 531 37.07 -20.85 -1.01
CA ARG A 531 38.36 -20.24 -0.67
C ARG A 531 39.28 -20.17 -1.90
N GLY A 532 39.90 -19.01 -2.11
CA GLY A 532 40.83 -18.77 -3.22
C GLY A 532 40.15 -18.49 -4.58
N LEU A 533 38.85 -18.46 -4.62
CA LEU A 533 38.08 -18.05 -5.80
C LEU A 533 37.51 -16.63 -5.62
N GLU A 534 37.26 -15.96 -6.73
CA GLU A 534 36.49 -14.74 -6.69
C GLU A 534 35.06 -15.01 -6.19
N GLN A 535 34.48 -14.07 -5.45
CA GLN A 535 33.24 -14.31 -4.72
C GLN A 535 32.09 -13.47 -5.30
N VAL A 536 31.04 -14.15 -5.74
CA VAL A 536 29.78 -13.51 -6.16
C VAL A 536 28.73 -13.73 -5.07
N LYS A 537 28.31 -12.64 -4.42
CA LYS A 537 27.27 -12.70 -3.39
C LYS A 537 25.93 -13.07 -4.00
N VAL A 538 25.33 -14.10 -3.47
CA VAL A 538 23.96 -14.51 -3.80
C VAL A 538 23.15 -14.64 -2.50
N ARG A 539 21.84 -14.55 -2.63
CA ARG A 539 20.97 -14.62 -1.49
C ARG A 539 20.30 -15.97 -1.32
N THR A 540 19.95 -16.59 -2.42
CA THR A 540 19.21 -17.85 -2.41
C THR A 540 19.89 -18.89 -3.31
N PRO A 541 19.70 -20.19 -3.03
CA PRO A 541 20.14 -21.25 -3.92
C PRO A 541 19.58 -21.12 -5.35
N ARG A 542 18.40 -20.57 -5.48
CA ARG A 542 17.75 -20.28 -6.77
C ARG A 542 18.55 -19.30 -7.63
N ALA A 543 19.02 -18.20 -7.01
CA ALA A 543 19.87 -17.23 -7.68
C ALA A 543 21.23 -17.84 -8.08
N ALA A 544 21.81 -18.65 -7.21
CA ALA A 544 23.07 -19.34 -7.47
C ALA A 544 22.95 -20.34 -8.62
N ALA A 545 21.87 -21.12 -8.67
CA ALA A 545 21.59 -22.04 -9.77
C ALA A 545 21.47 -21.30 -11.13
N TRP A 546 20.82 -20.15 -11.14
CA TRP A 546 20.71 -19.33 -12.34
C TRP A 546 22.07 -18.80 -12.81
N LEU A 547 22.88 -18.21 -11.90
CA LEU A 547 24.22 -17.71 -12.21
C LEU A 547 25.14 -18.81 -12.76
N PHE A 548 25.07 -19.99 -12.16
CA PHE A 548 25.84 -21.15 -12.60
C PHE A 548 25.40 -21.65 -13.98
N ARG A 549 24.09 -21.77 -14.25
CA ARG A 549 23.54 -22.11 -15.57
C ARG A 549 23.99 -21.15 -16.67
N LYS A 550 23.95 -19.85 -16.41
CA LYS A 550 24.36 -18.80 -17.36
C LYS A 550 25.89 -18.66 -17.50
N GLY A 551 26.69 -19.36 -16.68
CA GLY A 551 28.17 -19.34 -16.76
C GLY A 551 28.85 -18.14 -16.12
N TYR A 552 28.14 -17.40 -15.29
CA TYR A 552 28.71 -16.25 -14.54
C TYR A 552 29.63 -16.68 -13.38
N VAL A 553 29.53 -17.93 -12.94
CA VAL A 553 30.38 -18.52 -11.92
C VAL A 553 30.81 -19.92 -12.32
N SER A 554 32.03 -20.32 -11.95
CA SER A 554 32.59 -21.66 -12.21
C SER A 554 32.20 -22.67 -11.14
N ARG A 555 31.93 -22.23 -9.91
CA ARG A 555 31.57 -23.11 -8.80
C ARG A 555 30.37 -22.56 -8.05
N THR A 556 29.47 -23.43 -7.59
CA THR A 556 28.33 -23.07 -6.78
C THR A 556 27.91 -24.19 -5.83
N ILE A 557 27.08 -23.84 -4.86
CA ILE A 557 26.51 -24.72 -3.86
C ILE A 557 25.00 -24.71 -4.02
N LEU A 558 24.39 -25.86 -4.23
CA LEU A 558 22.97 -25.99 -4.56
C LEU A 558 22.32 -27.16 -3.81
N PRO A 559 21.01 -27.11 -3.51
CA PRO A 559 20.22 -28.31 -3.28
C PRO A 559 20.24 -29.20 -4.53
N VAL A 560 20.23 -30.52 -4.35
CA VAL A 560 20.22 -31.47 -5.48
C VAL A 560 19.03 -31.21 -6.44
N GLU A 561 17.91 -30.78 -5.93
CA GLU A 561 16.71 -30.49 -6.73
C GLU A 561 16.92 -29.34 -7.73
N GLU A 562 17.77 -28.36 -7.40
CA GLU A 562 18.11 -27.27 -8.33
C GLU A 562 19.09 -27.72 -9.41
N LEU A 563 19.88 -28.77 -9.14
CA LEU A 563 20.83 -29.34 -10.10
C LEU A 563 20.12 -29.98 -11.31
N VAL A 564 18.98 -30.62 -11.11
CA VAL A 564 18.19 -31.26 -12.18
C VAL A 564 17.78 -30.24 -13.23
N GLY A 565 17.36 -29.04 -12.81
CA GLY A 565 17.02 -27.93 -13.71
C GLY A 565 18.25 -27.42 -14.50
N VAL A 566 19.45 -27.46 -13.92
CA VAL A 566 20.69 -27.06 -14.60
C VAL A 566 21.02 -28.00 -15.75
N SER A 567 20.86 -29.30 -15.55
CA SER A 567 21.24 -30.34 -16.53
C SER A 567 20.26 -30.45 -17.69
N SER A 568 18.97 -30.23 -17.45
CA SER A 568 17.91 -30.39 -18.46
C SER A 568 17.84 -29.26 -19.49
N GLU A 569 18.15 -28.04 -19.09
CA GLU A 569 18.02 -26.87 -19.97
C GLU A 569 19.27 -26.60 -20.82
N THR A 570 20.46 -27.01 -20.38
CA THR A 570 21.72 -26.62 -21.01
C THR A 570 22.43 -27.78 -21.74
N GLY A 571 21.99 -29.03 -21.57
CA GLY A 571 22.72 -30.22 -22.05
C GLY A 571 24.09 -30.43 -21.37
N PHE A 572 24.44 -29.56 -20.43
CA PHE A 572 25.71 -29.55 -19.71
C PHE A 572 25.65 -30.43 -18.45
N ARG A 573 26.63 -31.27 -18.22
CA ARG A 573 26.77 -32.06 -16.98
C ARG A 573 27.82 -31.42 -16.07
N PRO A 574 27.42 -30.77 -14.98
CA PRO A 574 28.39 -30.23 -14.01
C PRO A 574 29.11 -31.34 -13.27
N THR A 575 30.35 -31.08 -12.87
CA THR A 575 31.12 -31.98 -12.02
C THR A 575 30.73 -31.77 -10.55
N ILE A 576 30.34 -32.83 -9.86
CA ILE A 576 30.05 -32.76 -8.42
C ILE A 576 31.40 -32.84 -7.68
N VAL A 577 31.72 -31.79 -6.94
CA VAL A 577 32.94 -31.67 -6.14
C VAL A 577 32.74 -32.23 -4.73
N ALA A 578 31.56 -32.06 -4.17
CA ALA A 578 31.19 -32.60 -2.86
C ALA A 578 29.68 -32.77 -2.76
N GLU A 579 29.26 -33.76 -2.00
CA GLU A 579 27.89 -33.95 -1.53
C GLU A 579 27.83 -33.79 -0.02
N ILE A 580 26.80 -33.13 0.49
CA ILE A 580 26.62 -32.85 1.90
C ILE A 580 25.19 -33.21 2.26
N ASP A 581 25.02 -34.13 3.18
CA ASP A 581 23.73 -34.42 3.77
C ASP A 581 23.45 -33.39 4.86
N ASP A 582 22.38 -32.62 4.69
CA ASP A 582 21.87 -31.71 5.71
C ASP A 582 20.43 -32.10 6.09
N LYS A 583 20.04 -31.74 7.30
CA LYS A 583 18.71 -32.00 7.81
C LYS A 583 18.05 -30.65 8.12
N LEU A 584 16.88 -30.43 7.59
CA LEU A 584 16.04 -29.32 8.00
C LEU A 584 15.20 -29.76 9.21
N THR A 585 15.31 -29.02 10.29
CA THR A 585 14.40 -29.15 11.44
C THR A 585 13.25 -28.16 11.24
N VAL A 586 12.03 -28.69 11.15
CA VAL A 586 10.82 -27.87 11.10
C VAL A 586 10.22 -27.84 12.49
N LEU A 587 10.22 -26.69 13.09
CA LEU A 587 9.59 -26.40 14.38
C LEU A 587 8.19 -25.85 14.16
N CYS A 588 7.19 -26.37 14.83
CA CYS A 588 5.83 -25.89 14.83
C CYS A 588 5.40 -25.61 16.26
N LYS A 589 4.87 -24.42 16.51
CA LYS A 589 4.45 -23.99 17.85
C LYS A 589 3.31 -24.85 18.38
N ARG A 590 3.40 -25.30 19.65
CA ARG A 590 2.48 -26.31 20.23
C ARG A 590 1.03 -25.89 20.35
N ASP A 591 0.71 -24.60 20.29
CA ASP A 591 -0.65 -24.06 20.26
C ASP A 591 -1.33 -24.19 18.90
N LEU A 592 -0.62 -24.71 17.88
CA LEU A 592 -1.11 -24.98 16.54
C LEU A 592 -1.43 -26.47 16.33
N ASP A 593 -2.21 -26.80 15.31
CA ASP A 593 -2.39 -28.19 14.87
C ASP A 593 -1.18 -28.68 14.07
N CYS A 594 -0.05 -28.86 14.80
CA CYS A 594 1.22 -29.26 14.22
C CYS A 594 1.13 -30.61 13.50
N LYS A 595 0.29 -31.54 13.96
CA LYS A 595 0.12 -32.85 13.32
C LYS A 595 -0.43 -32.73 11.90
N THR A 596 -1.45 -31.92 11.72
CA THR A 596 -2.02 -31.65 10.38
C THR A 596 -1.02 -30.89 9.51
N ILE A 597 -0.38 -29.83 10.04
CA ILE A 597 0.63 -29.06 9.32
C ILE A 597 1.77 -29.98 8.84
N PHE A 598 2.33 -30.80 9.71
CA PHE A 598 3.41 -31.70 9.36
C PHE A 598 3.00 -32.76 8.35
N ARG A 599 1.81 -33.36 8.50
CA ARG A 599 1.30 -34.37 7.55
C ARG A 599 1.17 -33.80 6.14
N GLU A 600 0.56 -32.65 6.01
CA GLU A 600 0.35 -32.00 4.70
C GLU A 600 1.67 -31.49 4.10
N MET A 601 2.55 -30.92 4.93
CA MET A 601 3.90 -30.55 4.48
C MET A 601 4.65 -31.78 3.95
N LEU A 602 4.65 -32.89 4.68
CA LEU A 602 5.32 -34.12 4.28
C LEU A 602 4.74 -34.71 2.99
N ALA A 603 3.42 -34.67 2.79
CA ALA A 603 2.78 -35.14 1.56
C ALA A 603 3.22 -34.29 0.36
N ASN A 604 3.25 -32.98 0.50
CA ASN A 604 3.70 -32.05 -0.55
C ASN A 604 5.22 -32.15 -0.82
N PHE A 605 6.02 -32.36 0.21
CA PHE A 605 7.47 -32.59 0.05
C PHE A 605 7.74 -33.88 -0.77
N LYS A 606 7.07 -34.99 -0.47
CA LYS A 606 7.23 -36.26 -1.21
C LYS A 606 6.91 -36.08 -2.70
N SER A 607 5.83 -35.37 -3.01
CA SER A 607 5.39 -35.16 -4.39
C SER A 607 6.37 -34.28 -5.20
N VAL A 608 7.13 -33.41 -4.53
CA VAL A 608 7.93 -32.35 -5.17
C VAL A 608 9.43 -32.71 -5.19
N THR A 609 9.96 -33.36 -4.17
CA THR A 609 11.41 -33.59 -4.02
C THR A 609 11.83 -35.04 -4.24
N GLY A 610 10.91 -36.01 -4.22
CA GLY A 610 11.25 -37.44 -4.23
C GLY A 610 12.01 -37.88 -2.97
N ALA A 611 12.10 -37.04 -1.94
CA ALA A 611 12.90 -37.25 -0.76
C ALA A 611 12.35 -38.38 0.13
N HIS A 612 13.20 -39.25 0.59
CA HIS A 612 12.89 -40.18 1.67
C HIS A 612 12.84 -39.41 2.99
N ILE A 613 11.64 -39.27 3.54
CA ILE A 613 11.42 -38.61 4.82
C ILE A 613 11.54 -39.65 5.92
N ILE A 614 12.45 -39.41 6.86
CA ILE A 614 12.53 -40.18 8.08
C ILE A 614 11.81 -39.42 9.17
N PRO A 615 10.58 -39.78 9.55
CA PRO A 615 9.92 -39.16 10.70
C PRO A 615 10.64 -39.65 11.97
N GLN A 616 11.57 -38.86 12.47
CA GLN A 616 12.05 -39.01 13.84
C GLN A 616 11.43 -37.89 14.68
N ARG A 617 10.66 -38.28 15.70
CA ARG A 617 10.30 -37.37 16.79
C ARG A 617 11.59 -37.12 17.59
N VAL A 618 11.97 -35.87 17.70
CA VAL A 618 12.95 -35.40 18.68
C VAL A 618 12.21 -35.01 19.95
#